data_48cb83ccab2635f57b8f38c48a740332
#
_entry.id   48cb83ccab2635f57b8f38c48a740332
#
_cell.length_a   1.000
_cell.length_b   1.000
_cell.length_c   1.000
_cell.angle_alpha   90.00
_cell.angle_beta   90.00
_cell.angle_gamma   90.00
#
_symmetry.space_group_name_H-M   'P 1'
#
loop_
_entity.id
_entity.type
_entity.pdbx_description
1 polymer ?
#
loop_
_entity_poly.entity_id
_entity_poly.type
_entity_poly.pdbx_seq_one_letter_code
_entity_poly.pdbx_strand_id
1 'polypeptide(L)'
;MCGRVRLSSDYSEIKIKLKFDLDAPAPNFEADWNKPPTAPMLVAIRSVDGKRTPKMMRWGLLPHWAKDEKIAYSTFNARAEEFTTKPAFRDAWKRGQRCLVVTDGFYEWKKLDPKGKEKQPYAIAMADDGQMVMAGLWAKWKDPKSGDEIQSCTILTTSPNEVMAELHDRMPVILDKADWPKWLGEESAPDEELLAMLRPSPDRVLKVWPVDKKVGNVRNRGAELALPI
;
A
#
# COMPACT_ATOMS: atom_id res chain seq x y z
N MET A 1 7.66 -9.45 -2.95
CA MET A 1 6.58 -8.73 -2.24
C MET A 1 6.81 -7.24 -2.36
N CYS A 2 5.76 -6.47 -2.65
CA CYS A 2 5.83 -5.02 -2.76
C CYS A 2 6.44 -4.41 -1.48
N GLY A 3 7.70 -4.08 -1.53
CA GLY A 3 8.46 -3.52 -0.39
C GLY A 3 9.08 -2.16 -0.72
N ARG A 4 8.67 -1.56 -1.83
CA ARG A 4 9.12 -0.25 -2.26
C ARG A 4 8.06 0.41 -3.13
N VAL A 5 7.60 1.59 -2.73
CA VAL A 5 6.58 2.34 -3.48
C VAL A 5 7.06 3.75 -3.79
N ARG A 6 6.37 4.41 -4.71
CA ARG A 6 6.56 5.83 -5.00
C ARG A 6 5.24 6.59 -4.85
N LEU A 7 5.31 7.82 -4.39
CA LEU A 7 4.23 8.78 -4.37
C LEU A 7 4.81 10.16 -4.64
N SER A 8 4.59 10.67 -5.83
CA SER A 8 5.13 11.94 -6.33
C SER A 8 4.05 12.88 -6.86
N SER A 9 2.82 12.37 -7.03
CA SER A 9 1.67 13.15 -7.47
C SER A 9 1.34 14.27 -6.48
N ASP A 10 0.85 15.38 -6.99
CA ASP A 10 0.38 16.50 -6.19
C ASP A 10 -0.83 16.10 -5.34
N TYR A 11 -0.87 16.59 -4.10
CA TYR A 11 -1.97 16.28 -3.19
C TYR A 11 -3.32 16.81 -3.69
N SER A 12 -3.35 17.93 -4.41
CA SER A 12 -4.60 18.49 -4.94
C SER A 12 -5.26 17.56 -5.95
N GLU A 13 -4.47 16.92 -6.82
CA GLU A 13 -4.96 15.91 -7.77
C GLU A 13 -5.47 14.66 -7.05
N ILE A 14 -4.69 14.18 -6.06
CA ILE A 14 -5.07 13.03 -5.23
C ILE A 14 -6.39 13.32 -4.48
N LYS A 15 -6.53 14.52 -3.89
CA LYS A 15 -7.71 14.95 -3.15
C LYS A 15 -8.97 14.88 -4.02
N ILE A 16 -8.89 15.39 -5.23
CA ILE A 16 -10.01 15.37 -6.21
C ILE A 16 -10.34 13.93 -6.62
N LYS A 17 -9.34 13.14 -6.99
CA LYS A 17 -9.52 11.77 -7.49
C LYS A 17 -10.11 10.85 -6.43
N LEU A 18 -9.61 10.94 -5.20
CA LEU A 18 -10.11 10.13 -4.09
C LEU A 18 -11.35 10.71 -3.41
N LYS A 19 -11.81 11.90 -3.82
CA LYS A 19 -12.94 12.60 -3.21
C LYS A 19 -12.80 12.74 -1.70
N PHE A 20 -11.63 13.21 -1.25
CA PHE A 20 -11.44 13.52 0.16
C PHE A 20 -12.35 14.64 0.64
N ASP A 21 -12.74 14.58 1.90
CA ASP A 21 -13.45 15.66 2.55
C ASP A 21 -12.70 16.99 2.37
N LEU A 22 -13.43 18.02 1.94
CA LEU A 22 -12.85 19.32 1.65
C LEU A 22 -12.32 20.03 2.90
N ASP A 23 -12.94 19.74 4.05
CA ASP A 23 -12.57 20.32 5.35
C ASP A 23 -11.47 19.52 6.06
N ALA A 24 -11.11 18.35 5.53
CA ALA A 24 -10.03 17.55 6.11
C ALA A 24 -8.68 18.27 5.94
N PRO A 25 -7.85 18.34 7.00
CA PRO A 25 -6.53 18.94 6.89
C PRO A 25 -5.67 18.21 5.87
N ALA A 26 -4.99 18.98 5.01
CA ALA A 26 -4.07 18.43 4.04
C ALA A 26 -2.91 17.74 4.76
N PRO A 27 -2.61 16.47 4.46
CA PRO A 27 -1.44 15.82 5.01
C PRO A 27 -0.17 16.46 4.44
N ASN A 28 0.82 16.69 5.30
CA ASN A 28 2.12 17.16 4.87
C ASN A 28 2.98 15.98 4.44
N PHE A 29 3.31 15.88 3.16
CA PHE A 29 4.28 14.92 2.63
C PHE A 29 4.99 15.51 1.41
N GLU A 30 6.24 15.11 1.26
CA GLU A 30 7.04 15.43 0.07
C GLU A 30 6.95 14.29 -0.95
N ALA A 31 7.12 14.65 -2.23
CA ALA A 31 7.27 13.68 -3.30
C ALA A 31 8.45 12.75 -2.99
N ASP A 32 8.22 11.45 -3.10
CA ASP A 32 9.23 10.44 -2.81
C ASP A 32 9.07 9.26 -3.79
N TRP A 33 10.09 9.08 -4.61
CA TRP A 33 10.11 8.02 -5.63
C TRP A 33 10.63 6.68 -5.10
N ASN A 34 10.88 6.56 -3.76
CA ASN A 34 11.55 5.36 -3.23
C ASN A 34 11.22 5.08 -1.75
N LYS A 35 9.93 5.11 -1.38
CA LYS A 35 9.48 4.87 0.00
C LYS A 35 9.67 3.39 0.40
N PRO A 36 10.48 3.11 1.44
CA PRO A 36 10.63 1.77 2.01
C PRO A 36 9.56 1.47 3.08
N PRO A 37 9.44 0.21 3.53
CA PRO A 37 8.72 -0.11 4.77
C PRO A 37 9.16 0.78 5.93
N THR A 38 8.25 1.06 6.83
CA THR A 38 8.32 2.00 7.97
C THR A 38 8.24 3.49 7.61
N ALA A 39 8.33 3.87 6.32
CA ALA A 39 8.08 5.24 5.89
C ALA A 39 6.60 5.62 6.06
N PRO A 40 6.27 6.92 6.19
CA PRO A 40 4.89 7.39 6.20
C PRO A 40 4.25 7.23 4.82
N MET A 41 3.04 6.64 4.81
CA MET A 41 2.21 6.40 3.62
C MET A 41 0.95 7.25 3.67
N LEU A 42 0.56 7.82 2.54
CA LEU A 42 -0.74 8.44 2.40
C LEU A 42 -1.80 7.34 2.27
N VAL A 43 -2.78 7.40 3.14
CA VAL A 43 -3.94 6.48 3.10
C VAL A 43 -5.25 7.28 3.15
N ALA A 44 -6.29 6.71 2.57
CA ALA A 44 -7.67 7.15 2.80
C ALA A 44 -8.33 6.22 3.80
N ILE A 45 -9.01 6.78 4.79
CA ILE A 45 -9.88 6.05 5.72
C ILE A 45 -11.27 6.69 5.73
N ARG A 46 -12.25 5.95 6.19
CA ARG A 46 -13.55 6.51 6.58
C ARG A 46 -13.45 7.02 8.02
N SER A 47 -13.73 8.30 8.23
CA SER A 47 -13.81 8.92 9.56
C SER A 47 -15.10 8.54 10.28
N VAL A 48 -15.23 8.92 11.54
CA VAL A 48 -16.39 8.61 12.38
C VAL A 48 -17.69 9.23 11.83
N ASP A 49 -17.59 10.40 11.23
CA ASP A 49 -18.69 11.12 10.56
C ASP A 49 -19.01 10.58 9.14
N GLY A 50 -18.36 9.48 8.75
CA GLY A 50 -18.62 8.79 7.49
C GLY A 50 -17.88 9.34 6.28
N LYS A 51 -17.09 10.39 6.43
CA LYS A 51 -16.37 11.05 5.33
C LYS A 51 -15.03 10.38 5.03
N ARG A 52 -14.61 10.46 3.77
CA ARG A 52 -13.29 9.95 3.35
C ARG A 52 -12.20 10.95 3.73
N THR A 53 -11.30 10.55 4.61
CA THR A 53 -10.29 11.42 5.21
C THR A 53 -8.88 10.93 4.89
N PRO A 54 -7.97 11.82 4.46
CA PRO A 54 -6.55 11.48 4.27
C PRO A 54 -5.83 11.36 5.61
N LYS A 55 -4.91 10.41 5.71
CA LYS A 55 -4.02 10.25 6.87
C LYS A 55 -2.63 9.85 6.39
N MET A 56 -1.61 10.33 7.11
CA MET A 56 -0.26 9.78 6.99
C MET A 56 -0.10 8.69 8.05
N MET A 57 0.19 7.46 7.63
CA MET A 57 0.35 6.32 8.52
C MET A 57 1.67 5.62 8.28
N ARG A 58 2.30 5.11 9.33
CA ARG A 58 3.51 4.29 9.23
C ARG A 58 3.24 3.02 8.43
N TRP A 59 4.05 2.73 7.43
CA TRP A 59 3.94 1.49 6.67
C TRP A 59 4.57 0.30 7.42
N GLY A 60 3.77 -0.60 7.85
CA GLY A 60 4.08 -1.73 8.72
C GLY A 60 3.14 -1.69 9.92
N LEU A 61 2.06 -2.49 9.85
CA LEU A 61 0.98 -2.47 10.82
C LEU A 61 1.49 -2.87 12.21
N LEU A 62 1.20 -2.04 13.20
CA LEU A 62 1.52 -2.27 14.61
C LEU A 62 0.24 -2.77 15.31
N PRO A 63 0.10 -4.07 15.57
CA PRO A 63 -1.06 -4.58 16.31
C PRO A 63 -0.99 -4.11 17.78
N HIS A 64 -2.14 -3.97 18.42
CA HIS A 64 -2.24 -3.41 19.78
C HIS A 64 -1.36 -4.14 20.84
N TRP A 65 -1.05 -5.41 20.61
CA TRP A 65 -0.24 -6.24 21.50
C TRP A 65 1.27 -6.17 21.20
N ALA A 66 1.70 -5.43 20.17
CA ALA A 66 3.11 -5.33 19.82
C ALA A 66 3.92 -4.70 20.97
N LYS A 67 5.08 -5.29 21.26
CA LYS A 67 5.97 -4.82 22.32
C LYS A 67 6.86 -3.66 21.87
N ASP A 68 7.11 -3.56 20.58
CA ASP A 68 7.92 -2.52 19.96
C ASP A 68 7.57 -2.37 18.46
N GLU A 69 8.14 -1.35 17.82
CA GLU A 69 7.91 -1.05 16.40
C GLU A 69 8.60 -2.02 15.42
N LYS A 70 9.47 -2.91 15.87
CA LYS A 70 10.25 -3.80 14.98
C LYS A 70 9.35 -4.76 14.20
N ILE A 71 8.19 -5.09 14.74
CA ILE A 71 7.21 -5.93 14.04
C ILE A 71 6.82 -5.35 12.68
N ALA A 72 6.88 -4.01 12.49
CA ALA A 72 6.58 -3.33 11.25
C ALA A 72 7.34 -3.88 10.04
N TYR A 73 8.56 -4.37 10.24
CA TYR A 73 9.37 -4.99 9.19
C TYR A 73 8.82 -6.32 8.67
N SER A 74 7.90 -6.95 9.39
CA SER A 74 7.24 -8.20 8.98
C SER A 74 5.75 -8.01 8.66
N THR A 75 5.19 -6.85 8.97
CA THR A 75 3.76 -6.55 8.83
C THR A 75 3.45 -5.45 7.81
N PHE A 76 4.44 -5.04 6.99
CA PHE A 76 4.19 -4.04 5.95
C PHE A 76 3.33 -4.58 4.80
N ASN A 77 3.27 -5.90 4.61
CA ASN A 77 2.33 -6.57 3.73
C ASN A 77 1.59 -7.68 4.48
N ALA A 78 0.32 -7.91 4.09
CA ALA A 78 -0.50 -9.01 4.58
C ALA A 78 -1.05 -9.81 3.40
N ARG A 79 -1.00 -11.15 3.47
CA ARG A 79 -1.55 -12.01 2.42
C ARG A 79 -3.06 -12.05 2.51
N ALA A 80 -3.75 -11.81 1.39
CA ALA A 80 -5.21 -11.81 1.30
C ALA A 80 -5.83 -13.14 1.74
N GLU A 81 -5.12 -14.24 1.57
CA GLU A 81 -5.57 -15.59 1.91
C GLU A 81 -5.53 -15.89 3.42
N GLU A 82 -4.77 -15.12 4.20
CA GLU A 82 -4.45 -15.47 5.58
C GLU A 82 -4.77 -14.38 6.61
N PHE A 83 -4.88 -13.11 6.20
CA PHE A 83 -4.90 -11.97 7.14
C PHE A 83 -6.07 -12.01 8.12
N THR A 84 -7.21 -12.60 7.76
CA THR A 84 -8.40 -12.70 8.61
C THR A 84 -8.17 -13.56 9.85
N THR A 85 -7.18 -14.45 9.83
CA THR A 85 -6.84 -15.36 10.93
C THR A 85 -5.52 -15.03 11.61
N LYS A 86 -4.59 -14.34 10.90
CA LYS A 86 -3.28 -13.98 11.44
C LYS A 86 -3.38 -12.98 12.59
N PRO A 87 -2.74 -13.22 13.74
CA PRO A 87 -2.82 -12.35 14.92
C PRO A 87 -2.48 -10.89 14.66
N ALA A 88 -1.56 -10.62 13.72
CA ALA A 88 -1.15 -9.25 13.41
C ALA A 88 -2.24 -8.42 12.72
N PHE A 89 -3.16 -9.05 11.97
CA PHE A 89 -4.09 -8.36 11.08
C PHE A 89 -5.57 -8.59 11.40
N ARG A 90 -5.92 -9.75 12.00
CA ARG A 90 -7.31 -10.16 12.22
C ARG A 90 -8.14 -9.16 13.03
N ASP A 91 -7.51 -8.46 13.99
CA ASP A 91 -8.23 -7.52 14.84
C ASP A 91 -8.55 -6.22 14.09
N ALA A 92 -7.65 -5.76 13.21
CA ALA A 92 -7.92 -4.65 12.30
C ALA A 92 -9.07 -4.96 11.35
N TRP A 93 -9.09 -6.19 10.78
CA TRP A 93 -10.18 -6.66 9.95
C TRP A 93 -11.52 -6.69 10.68
N LYS A 94 -11.58 -7.34 11.84
CA LYS A 94 -12.81 -7.48 12.67
C LYS A 94 -13.37 -6.12 13.09
N ARG A 95 -12.52 -5.11 13.27
CA ARG A 95 -12.94 -3.75 13.62
C ARG A 95 -13.28 -2.89 12.40
N GLY A 96 -13.26 -3.45 11.20
CA GLY A 96 -13.49 -2.68 9.96
C GLY A 96 -12.44 -1.61 9.69
N GLN A 97 -11.23 -1.72 10.24
CA GLN A 97 -10.13 -0.78 10.06
C GLN A 97 -9.46 -1.01 8.69
N ARG A 98 -10.21 -0.73 7.62
CA ARG A 98 -9.77 -0.81 6.23
C ARG A 98 -9.35 0.56 5.74
N CYS A 99 -8.37 0.61 4.85
CA CYS A 99 -7.90 1.84 4.22
C CYS A 99 -7.57 1.61 2.74
N LEU A 100 -7.52 2.70 2.00
CA LEU A 100 -6.96 2.74 0.65
C LEU A 100 -5.55 3.30 0.77
N VAL A 101 -4.54 2.54 0.37
CA VAL A 101 -3.15 3.01 0.32
C VAL A 101 -2.91 3.64 -1.04
N VAL A 102 -2.51 4.91 -1.05
CA VAL A 102 -2.36 5.72 -2.27
C VAL A 102 -0.91 5.77 -2.70
N THR A 103 -0.64 5.38 -3.94
CA THR A 103 0.70 5.41 -4.54
C THR A 103 0.62 5.77 -6.02
N ASP A 104 1.74 6.13 -6.64
CA ASP A 104 1.87 6.25 -8.09
C ASP A 104 2.44 4.98 -8.73
N GLY A 105 2.83 4.01 -7.90
CA GLY A 105 3.37 2.75 -8.32
C GLY A 105 4.31 2.14 -7.29
N PHE A 106 4.90 1.00 -7.67
CA PHE A 106 5.82 0.26 -6.82
C PHE A 106 6.97 -0.31 -7.63
N TYR A 107 7.96 -0.88 -6.94
CA TYR A 107 9.09 -1.57 -7.56
C TYR A 107 9.14 -3.03 -7.13
N GLU A 108 9.54 -3.90 -8.06
CA GLU A 108 9.86 -5.29 -7.82
C GLU A 108 11.17 -5.69 -8.48
N TRP A 109 11.80 -6.73 -7.97
CA TRP A 109 13.13 -7.20 -8.39
C TRP A 109 13.03 -8.56 -9.05
N LYS A 110 13.11 -8.59 -10.38
CA LYS A 110 13.19 -9.84 -11.15
C LYS A 110 14.52 -10.51 -10.86
N LYS A 111 14.50 -11.78 -10.46
CA LYS A 111 15.70 -12.60 -10.34
C LYS A 111 16.22 -12.94 -11.74
N LEU A 112 17.50 -12.67 -11.99
CA LEU A 112 18.15 -12.99 -13.27
C LEU A 112 18.88 -14.34 -13.24
N ASP A 113 19.09 -14.90 -12.05
CA ASP A 113 19.73 -16.19 -11.83
C ASP A 113 18.90 -17.04 -10.82
N PRO A 114 19.03 -18.39 -10.89
CA PRO A 114 18.26 -19.28 -10.01
C PRO A 114 18.54 -19.08 -8.51
N LYS A 115 19.72 -18.54 -8.13
CA LYS A 115 20.10 -18.26 -6.75
C LYS A 115 19.60 -16.88 -6.28
N GLY A 116 19.09 -16.05 -7.19
CA GLY A 116 18.60 -14.70 -6.91
C GLY A 116 19.67 -13.73 -6.43
N LYS A 117 20.95 -13.98 -6.79
CA LYS A 117 22.08 -13.09 -6.50
C LYS A 117 22.04 -11.85 -7.40
N GLU A 118 21.72 -12.06 -8.68
CA GLU A 118 21.52 -10.97 -9.61
C GLU A 118 20.04 -10.65 -9.75
N LYS A 119 19.71 -9.36 -9.65
CA LYS A 119 18.34 -8.88 -9.75
C LYS A 119 18.29 -7.61 -10.59
N GLN A 120 17.25 -7.52 -11.41
CA GLN A 120 16.89 -6.32 -12.15
C GLN A 120 15.64 -5.71 -11.53
N PRO A 121 15.69 -4.45 -11.03
CA PRO A 121 14.51 -3.75 -10.58
C PRO A 121 13.64 -3.31 -11.75
N TYR A 122 12.35 -3.39 -11.55
CA TYR A 122 11.31 -2.90 -12.45
C TYR A 122 10.40 -1.94 -11.71
N ALA A 123 9.99 -0.90 -12.38
CA ALA A 123 8.90 -0.04 -11.94
C ALA A 123 7.58 -0.56 -12.49
N ILE A 124 6.55 -0.53 -11.66
CA ILE A 124 5.19 -0.90 -12.00
C ILE A 124 4.28 0.29 -11.70
N ALA A 125 3.45 0.68 -12.65
CA ALA A 125 2.48 1.76 -12.51
C ALA A 125 1.16 1.42 -13.21
N MET A 126 0.15 2.26 -13.01
CA MET A 126 -1.08 2.17 -13.79
C MET A 126 -0.81 2.55 -15.24
N ALA A 127 -1.43 1.84 -16.20
CA ALA A 127 -1.26 2.07 -17.63
C ALA A 127 -1.74 3.46 -18.08
N ASP A 128 -2.70 4.04 -17.35
CA ASP A 128 -3.28 5.37 -17.56
C ASP A 128 -2.52 6.50 -16.84
N ASP A 129 -1.35 6.22 -16.28
CA ASP A 129 -0.57 7.15 -15.46
C ASP A 129 -1.27 7.68 -14.20
N GLY A 130 -2.40 7.08 -13.83
CA GLY A 130 -3.15 7.44 -12.64
C GLY A 130 -2.55 6.90 -11.34
N GLN A 131 -3.08 7.39 -10.20
CA GLN A 131 -2.72 6.82 -8.90
C GLN A 131 -3.15 5.37 -8.81
N MET A 132 -2.26 4.55 -8.28
CA MET A 132 -2.52 3.16 -7.92
C MET A 132 -3.07 3.13 -6.49
N VAL A 133 -4.28 2.64 -6.32
CA VAL A 133 -4.96 2.58 -5.03
C VAL A 133 -5.04 1.14 -4.58
N MET A 134 -4.33 0.83 -3.50
CA MET A 134 -4.19 -0.53 -2.99
C MET A 134 -5.07 -0.76 -1.76
N ALA A 135 -5.61 -1.97 -1.62
CA ALA A 135 -6.30 -2.39 -0.41
C ALA A 135 -5.33 -2.46 0.77
N GLY A 136 -5.73 -1.90 1.90
CA GLY A 136 -4.95 -1.95 3.12
C GLY A 136 -5.81 -2.13 4.37
N LEU A 137 -5.14 -2.47 5.46
CA LEU A 137 -5.68 -2.40 6.82
C LEU A 137 -4.87 -1.39 7.61
N TRP A 138 -5.47 -0.84 8.65
CA TRP A 138 -4.78 0.08 9.54
C TRP A 138 -5.06 -0.25 11.00
N ALA A 139 -4.19 0.20 11.90
CA ALA A 139 -4.35 0.04 13.33
C ALA A 139 -3.78 1.24 14.09
N LYS A 140 -4.25 1.40 15.31
CA LYS A 140 -3.66 2.27 16.32
C LYS A 140 -2.89 1.41 17.32
N TRP A 141 -1.69 1.84 17.61
CA TRP A 141 -0.83 1.22 18.61
C TRP A 141 -0.31 2.30 19.57
N LYS A 142 -0.35 2.01 20.86
CA LYS A 142 0.22 2.86 21.88
C LYS A 142 1.58 2.31 22.28
N ASP A 143 2.62 3.10 22.11
CA ASP A 143 3.98 2.70 22.53
C ASP A 143 4.00 2.47 24.03
N PRO A 144 4.31 1.26 24.51
CA PRO A 144 4.35 0.96 25.93
C PRO A 144 5.46 1.72 26.68
N LYS A 145 6.44 2.29 25.96
CA LYS A 145 7.56 3.04 26.57
C LYS A 145 7.30 4.53 26.63
N SER A 146 6.88 5.14 25.51
CA SER A 146 6.65 6.60 25.44
C SER A 146 5.22 6.99 25.72
N GLY A 147 4.26 6.08 25.52
CA GLY A 147 2.84 6.35 25.61
C GLY A 147 2.25 6.98 24.35
N ASP A 148 3.06 7.21 23.30
CA ASP A 148 2.62 7.83 22.05
C ASP A 148 1.68 6.91 21.26
N GLU A 149 0.66 7.49 20.63
CA GLU A 149 -0.21 6.78 19.71
C GLU A 149 0.35 6.84 18.29
N ILE A 150 0.66 5.68 17.70
CA ILE A 150 1.10 5.55 16.33
C ILE A 150 0.00 4.89 15.49
N GLN A 151 -0.38 5.55 14.40
CA GLN A 151 -1.23 4.97 13.37
C GLN A 151 -0.37 4.31 12.30
N SER A 152 -0.70 3.09 11.95
CA SER A 152 0.06 2.27 11.02
C SER A 152 -0.84 1.52 10.05
N CYS A 153 -0.32 1.19 8.88
CA CYS A 153 -1.05 0.47 7.84
C CYS A 153 -0.23 -0.69 7.25
N THR A 154 -0.92 -1.59 6.60
CA THR A 154 -0.34 -2.68 5.80
C THR A 154 -0.99 -2.69 4.42
N ILE A 155 -0.27 -3.17 3.41
CA ILE A 155 -0.80 -3.41 2.06
C ILE A 155 -1.22 -4.88 1.97
N LEU A 156 -2.44 -5.14 1.50
CA LEU A 156 -2.88 -6.49 1.17
C LEU A 156 -2.26 -6.95 -0.15
N THR A 157 -1.80 -8.19 -0.18
CA THR A 157 -1.20 -8.80 -1.36
C THR A 157 -1.93 -10.08 -1.74
N THR A 158 -1.97 -10.37 -3.04
CA THR A 158 -2.61 -11.55 -3.62
C THR A 158 -1.65 -12.29 -4.55
N SER A 159 -2.09 -13.38 -5.18
CA SER A 159 -1.37 -14.03 -6.27
C SER A 159 -1.09 -13.03 -7.41
N PRO A 160 -0.03 -13.20 -8.19
CA PRO A 160 0.27 -12.31 -9.31
C PRO A 160 -0.69 -12.56 -10.48
N ASN A 161 -0.94 -11.52 -11.28
CA ASN A 161 -1.42 -11.67 -12.66
C ASN A 161 -0.27 -12.15 -13.58
N GLU A 162 -0.51 -12.34 -14.88
CA GLU A 162 0.51 -12.88 -15.81
C GLU A 162 1.74 -11.98 -15.88
N VAL A 163 1.54 -10.66 -16.01
CA VAL A 163 2.64 -9.68 -16.09
C VAL A 163 3.49 -9.68 -14.82
N MET A 164 2.85 -9.72 -13.65
CA MET A 164 3.57 -9.72 -12.38
C MET A 164 4.24 -11.07 -12.07
N ALA A 165 3.69 -12.19 -12.55
CA ALA A 165 4.26 -13.54 -12.36
C ALA A 165 5.68 -13.65 -12.93
N GLU A 166 6.01 -12.86 -13.97
CA GLU A 166 7.37 -12.80 -14.52
C GLU A 166 8.38 -12.13 -13.57
N LEU A 167 7.91 -11.34 -12.61
CA LEU A 167 8.76 -10.58 -11.70
C LEU A 167 8.76 -11.17 -10.29
N HIS A 168 7.58 -11.52 -9.79
CA HIS A 168 7.39 -11.97 -8.41
C HIS A 168 6.14 -12.86 -8.27
N ASP A 169 6.12 -13.74 -7.26
CA ASP A 169 5.00 -14.64 -6.93
C ASP A 169 3.82 -13.97 -6.20
N ARG A 170 3.91 -12.65 -5.94
CA ARG A 170 2.87 -11.85 -5.29
C ARG A 170 2.77 -10.46 -5.93
N MET A 171 1.57 -9.87 -5.85
CA MET A 171 1.33 -8.48 -6.19
C MET A 171 0.43 -7.80 -5.15
N PRO A 172 0.46 -6.46 -5.00
CA PRO A 172 -0.51 -5.77 -4.18
C PRO A 172 -1.92 -5.91 -4.75
N VAL A 173 -2.92 -5.95 -3.88
CA VAL A 173 -4.32 -5.86 -4.30
C VAL A 173 -4.62 -4.44 -4.72
N ILE A 174 -4.78 -4.21 -6.02
CA ILE A 174 -5.16 -2.91 -6.59
C ILE A 174 -6.67 -2.91 -6.74
N LEU A 175 -7.35 -2.00 -6.04
CA LEU A 175 -8.81 -1.93 -6.04
C LEU A 175 -9.33 -1.08 -7.20
N ASP A 176 -10.36 -1.58 -7.86
CA ASP A 176 -11.13 -0.79 -8.81
C ASP A 176 -11.83 0.38 -8.09
N LYS A 177 -11.96 1.51 -8.76
CA LYS A 177 -12.58 2.73 -8.18
C LYS A 177 -14.01 2.48 -7.68
N ALA A 178 -14.74 1.58 -8.32
CA ALA A 178 -16.09 1.18 -7.92
C ALA A 178 -16.15 0.46 -6.57
N ASP A 179 -15.05 -0.21 -6.19
CA ASP A 179 -14.96 -1.00 -4.95
C ASP A 179 -14.54 -0.15 -3.73
N TRP A 180 -14.00 1.06 -3.94
CA TRP A 180 -13.49 1.90 -2.85
C TRP A 180 -14.51 2.21 -1.75
N PRO A 181 -15.78 2.61 -2.07
CA PRO A 181 -16.77 2.90 -1.03
C PRO A 181 -17.08 1.69 -0.16
N LYS A 182 -17.24 0.51 -0.76
CA LYS A 182 -17.49 -0.73 -0.02
C LYS A 182 -16.27 -1.13 0.82
N TRP A 183 -15.07 -1.07 0.24
CA TRP A 183 -13.84 -1.39 0.97
C TRP A 183 -13.66 -0.49 2.20
N LEU A 184 -13.90 0.81 2.07
CA LEU A 184 -13.83 1.76 3.19
C LEU A 184 -15.00 1.64 4.18
N GLY A 185 -16.09 0.96 3.81
CA GLY A 185 -17.31 0.88 4.61
C GLY A 185 -18.20 2.13 4.50
N GLU A 186 -18.01 2.95 3.46
CA GLU A 186 -18.91 4.04 3.09
C GLU A 186 -20.24 3.47 2.56
N GLU A 187 -20.17 2.33 1.89
CA GLU A 187 -21.28 1.48 1.49
C GLU A 187 -21.18 0.14 2.23
N SER A 188 -22.33 -0.38 2.67
CA SER A 188 -22.37 -1.67 3.34
C SER A 188 -22.12 -2.81 2.36
N ALA A 189 -21.26 -3.75 2.74
CA ALA A 189 -21.00 -4.98 2.00
C ALA A 189 -20.72 -6.12 2.99
N PRO A 190 -21.16 -7.36 2.70
CA PRO A 190 -20.80 -8.51 3.50
C PRO A 190 -19.31 -8.86 3.35
N ASP A 191 -18.75 -9.54 4.35
CA ASP A 191 -17.33 -9.94 4.33
C ASP A 191 -16.96 -10.75 3.09
N GLU A 192 -17.85 -11.61 2.60
CA GLU A 192 -17.65 -12.40 1.39
C GLU A 192 -17.39 -11.50 0.15
N GLU A 193 -18.18 -10.44 -0.02
CA GLU A 193 -18.01 -9.49 -1.13
C GLU A 193 -16.70 -8.71 -0.99
N LEU A 194 -16.37 -8.29 0.24
CA LEU A 194 -15.10 -7.60 0.52
C LEU A 194 -13.88 -8.49 0.23
N LEU A 195 -13.95 -9.77 0.60
CA LEU A 195 -12.87 -10.72 0.34
C LEU A 195 -12.75 -11.04 -1.16
N ALA A 196 -13.86 -11.06 -1.90
CA ALA A 196 -13.85 -11.28 -3.36
C ALA A 196 -13.16 -10.15 -4.14
N MET A 197 -13.02 -8.94 -3.56
CA MET A 197 -12.26 -7.83 -4.14
C MET A 197 -10.73 -8.07 -4.11
N LEU A 198 -10.26 -8.97 -3.23
CA LEU A 198 -8.84 -9.21 -2.99
C LEU A 198 -8.23 -10.16 -4.03
N ARG A 199 -8.36 -9.81 -5.30
CA ARG A 199 -7.92 -10.58 -6.47
C ARG A 199 -6.83 -9.83 -7.26
N PRO A 200 -6.08 -10.52 -8.12
CA PRO A 200 -5.16 -9.88 -9.04
C PRO A 200 -5.90 -8.89 -9.95
N SER A 201 -5.31 -7.72 -10.19
CA SER A 201 -5.82 -6.80 -11.21
C SER A 201 -5.57 -7.35 -12.62
N PRO A 202 -6.39 -6.98 -13.62
CA PRO A 202 -6.13 -7.35 -15.02
C PRO A 202 -4.77 -6.85 -15.51
N ASP A 203 -4.08 -7.63 -16.36
CA ASP A 203 -2.76 -7.26 -16.90
C ASP A 203 -2.76 -5.91 -17.60
N ARG A 204 -3.79 -5.63 -18.40
CA ARG A 204 -3.94 -4.40 -19.19
C ARG A 204 -3.94 -3.10 -18.40
N VAL A 205 -4.18 -3.17 -17.08
CA VAL A 205 -4.21 -1.96 -16.24
C VAL A 205 -2.83 -1.58 -15.70
N LEU A 206 -1.82 -2.41 -15.93
CA LEU A 206 -0.46 -2.18 -15.49
C LEU A 206 0.48 -1.94 -16.66
N LYS A 207 1.46 -1.09 -16.44
CA LYS A 207 2.67 -0.96 -17.25
C LYS A 207 3.89 -1.25 -16.39
N VAL A 208 4.88 -1.91 -17.00
CA VAL A 208 6.08 -2.42 -16.33
C VAL A 208 7.30 -2.11 -17.18
N TRP A 209 8.35 -1.57 -16.57
CA TRP A 209 9.60 -1.27 -17.28
C TRP A 209 10.81 -1.42 -16.35
N PRO A 210 12.00 -1.79 -16.90
CA PRO A 210 13.22 -1.87 -16.12
C PRO A 210 13.71 -0.48 -15.72
N VAL A 211 14.27 -0.38 -14.50
CA VAL A 211 14.84 0.86 -13.96
C VAL A 211 16.25 0.65 -13.44
N ASP A 212 16.96 1.75 -13.18
CA ASP A 212 18.33 1.72 -12.66
C ASP A 212 18.39 1.02 -11.29
N LYS A 213 19.43 0.20 -11.08
CA LYS A 213 19.72 -0.50 -9.81
C LYS A 213 19.88 0.45 -8.62
N LYS A 214 20.10 1.75 -8.86
CA LYS A 214 20.14 2.78 -7.80
C LYS A 214 18.89 2.84 -6.94
N VAL A 215 17.73 2.39 -7.44
CA VAL A 215 16.49 2.29 -6.67
C VAL A 215 16.63 1.32 -5.48
N GLY A 216 17.58 0.39 -5.51
CA GLY A 216 17.90 -0.50 -4.40
C GLY A 216 18.34 0.22 -3.13
N ASN A 217 18.97 1.38 -3.25
CA ASN A 217 19.39 2.18 -2.11
C ASN A 217 18.26 3.14 -1.66
N VAL A 218 17.74 2.96 -0.46
CA VAL A 218 16.66 3.76 0.12
C VAL A 218 17.01 5.24 0.34
N ARG A 219 18.28 5.61 0.26
CA ARG A 219 18.72 7.01 0.37
C ARG A 219 18.50 7.79 -0.92
N ASN A 220 18.40 7.11 -2.06
CA ASN A 220 18.07 7.71 -3.34
C ASN A 220 16.55 7.90 -3.40
N ARG A 221 16.08 9.11 -3.70
CA ARG A 221 14.65 9.46 -3.64
C ARG A 221 14.16 10.28 -4.84
N GLY A 222 15.01 10.54 -5.82
CA GLY A 222 14.73 11.41 -6.95
C GLY A 222 13.90 10.75 -8.05
N ALA A 223 13.36 11.59 -8.94
CA ALA A 223 12.48 11.18 -10.04
C ALA A 223 13.19 10.26 -11.05
N GLU A 224 14.51 10.39 -11.18
CA GLU A 224 15.34 9.58 -12.07
C GLU A 224 15.25 8.09 -11.80
N LEU A 225 14.87 7.69 -10.58
CA LEU A 225 14.70 6.27 -10.19
C LEU A 225 13.54 5.57 -10.90
N ALA A 226 12.57 6.35 -11.39
CA ALA A 226 11.42 5.84 -12.12
C ALA A 226 11.58 5.88 -13.64
N LEU A 227 12.70 6.38 -14.15
CA LEU A 227 12.96 6.42 -15.58
C LEU A 227 13.34 5.04 -16.13
N PRO A 228 12.88 4.68 -17.32
CA PRO A 228 13.31 3.44 -17.98
C PRO A 228 14.80 3.52 -18.35
N ILE A 229 15.46 2.35 -18.34
CA ILE A 229 16.86 2.16 -18.80
C ILE A 229 16.88 1.48 -20.16
#